data_393a1bf6bf342d85a2291a652df3cf2a
#
_entry.id   393a1bf6bf342d85a2291a652df3cf2a
#
_cell.length_a   1.000
_cell.length_b   1.000
_cell.length_c   1.000
_cell.angle_alpha   90.00
_cell.angle_beta   90.00
_cell.angle_gamma   90.00
#
_symmetry.space_group_name_H-M   'P 1'
#
loop_
_entity.id
_entity.type
_entity.pdbx_description
1 polymer ?
#
loop_
_entity_poly.entity_id
_entity_poly.type
_entity_poly.pdbx_seq_one_letter_code
_entity_poly.pdbx_strand_id
1 'polypeptide(L)'
;AKEEHDIIIIDKDPDVLAQADILDVISIVGSATSYKVLEQANIKSSDLLIAVTESEETNMISCTIGKHLGVKKTIARISNSDFIHRKDAFDLSSVGIDEVIFPEALAAKEIRKLLKESAAITTFDFEGGLLEFIGIPIGKDSVLNGKSLKETNYLNPDNNFTPVAILRDVEDVVKNKTIIPRADDIFEASDHAYFVAERDGGVDKVLALSGKKQYDIKDLMIYGGGPMAFVTAKHLAKKYKIKLIEEDRARCEEIAAAIPNIMVLNGSGTDLEFLMKENLEYMDAFLSLTGETEKNILAALAAKETGIKKVIALVG
;
A
#
# COMPACT_ATOMS: atom_id res chain seq x y z
N ALA A 1 8.82 11.08 19.06
CA ALA A 1 8.14 9.87 19.49
C ALA A 1 9.05 8.63 19.41
N LYS A 2 8.63 7.51 18.78
CA LYS A 2 9.42 6.26 18.79
C LYS A 2 10.83 6.35 18.20
N GLU A 3 11.12 7.38 17.38
CA GLU A 3 12.40 7.60 16.71
C GLU A 3 13.17 8.83 17.24
N GLU A 4 12.97 9.18 18.50
CA GLU A 4 13.67 10.30 19.18
C GLU A 4 13.46 11.68 18.50
N HIS A 5 12.28 11.91 17.92
CA HIS A 5 11.89 13.21 17.38
C HIS A 5 10.95 13.94 18.32
N ASP A 6 11.15 15.25 18.49
CA ASP A 6 10.21 16.15 19.15
C ASP A 6 9.03 16.41 18.20
N ILE A 7 7.85 15.95 18.58
CA ILE A 7 6.65 16.04 17.72
C ILE A 7 5.60 16.92 18.37
N ILE A 8 5.05 17.85 17.61
CA ILE A 8 3.91 18.67 17.99
C ILE A 8 2.77 18.33 17.03
N ILE A 9 1.62 17.96 17.58
CA ILE A 9 0.39 17.67 16.83
C ILE A 9 -0.59 18.82 16.99
N ILE A 10 -1.13 19.30 15.89
CA ILE A 10 -2.17 20.33 15.85
C ILE A 10 -3.43 19.72 15.21
N ASP A 11 -4.53 19.73 15.94
CA ASP A 11 -5.84 19.37 15.42
C ASP A 11 -6.92 20.29 15.97
N LYS A 12 -8.03 20.43 15.26
CA LYS A 12 -9.21 21.19 15.72
C LYS A 12 -10.02 20.42 16.72
N ASP A 13 -9.99 19.09 16.64
CA ASP A 13 -10.76 18.17 17.45
C ASP A 13 -9.94 17.71 18.66
N PRO A 14 -10.36 18.08 19.90
CA PRO A 14 -9.70 17.64 21.10
C PRO A 14 -9.79 16.13 21.36
N ASP A 15 -10.86 15.46 20.85
CA ASP A 15 -11.04 14.02 21.06
C ASP A 15 -10.04 13.22 20.20
N VAL A 16 -9.69 13.71 19.03
CA VAL A 16 -8.61 13.16 18.19
C VAL A 16 -7.26 13.33 18.87
N LEU A 17 -7.00 14.50 19.46
CA LEU A 17 -5.75 14.75 20.18
C LEU A 17 -5.62 13.90 21.45
N ALA A 18 -6.72 13.62 22.15
CA ALA A 18 -6.70 12.73 23.33
C ALA A 18 -6.20 11.31 22.99
N GLN A 19 -6.40 10.84 21.77
CA GLN A 19 -5.84 9.56 21.32
C GLN A 19 -4.31 9.60 21.15
N ALA A 20 -3.76 10.78 20.94
CA ALA A 20 -2.31 10.98 20.83
C ALA A 20 -1.60 11.11 22.18
N ASP A 21 -2.33 11.29 23.29
CA ASP A 21 -1.78 11.47 24.64
C ASP A 21 -0.98 10.25 25.15
N ILE A 22 -1.21 9.07 24.55
CA ILE A 22 -0.42 7.85 24.83
C ILE A 22 0.96 7.88 24.14
N LEU A 23 1.17 8.83 23.24
CA LEU A 23 2.43 9.04 22.53
C LEU A 23 3.19 10.17 23.22
N ASP A 24 4.51 10.14 23.17
CA ASP A 24 5.36 11.22 23.67
C ASP A 24 5.36 12.38 22.66
N VAL A 25 4.28 13.19 22.68
CA VAL A 25 4.03 14.30 21.75
C VAL A 25 3.37 15.47 22.47
N ILE A 26 3.53 16.68 21.94
CA ILE A 26 2.83 17.87 22.43
C ILE A 26 1.59 18.09 21.56
N SER A 27 0.42 18.15 22.20
CA SER A 27 -0.87 18.35 21.53
C SER A 27 -1.34 19.81 21.65
N ILE A 28 -1.75 20.42 20.54
CA ILE A 28 -2.30 21.80 20.50
C ILE A 28 -3.65 21.78 19.79
N VAL A 29 -4.70 22.17 20.50
CA VAL A 29 -6.05 22.29 19.90
C VAL A 29 -6.15 23.59 19.11
N GLY A 30 -6.40 23.49 17.80
CA GLY A 30 -6.57 24.66 16.96
C GLY A 30 -6.49 24.39 15.48
N SER A 31 -6.65 25.44 14.68
CA SER A 31 -6.54 25.35 13.23
C SER A 31 -5.08 25.41 12.79
N ALA A 32 -4.64 24.46 11.97
CA ALA A 32 -3.31 24.46 11.37
C ALA A 32 -3.07 25.62 10.37
N THR A 33 -4.13 26.37 10.01
CA THR A 33 -4.01 27.60 9.21
C THR A 33 -3.96 28.87 10.06
N SER A 34 -4.05 28.74 11.39
CA SER A 34 -3.98 29.89 12.31
C SER A 34 -2.52 30.23 12.64
N TYR A 35 -2.12 31.45 12.27
CA TYR A 35 -0.78 31.96 12.61
C TYR A 35 -0.48 31.82 14.11
N LYS A 36 -1.45 32.19 14.97
CA LYS A 36 -1.31 32.11 16.43
C LYS A 36 -1.06 30.67 16.92
N VAL A 37 -1.77 29.71 16.34
CA VAL A 37 -1.61 28.28 16.70
C VAL A 37 -0.26 27.78 16.23
N LEU A 38 0.17 28.13 15.05
CA LEU A 38 1.48 27.79 14.51
C LEU A 38 2.62 28.41 15.32
N GLU A 39 2.44 29.66 15.83
CA GLU A 39 3.43 30.26 16.75
C GLU A 39 3.48 29.52 18.09
N GLN A 40 2.33 29.11 18.66
CA GLN A 40 2.29 28.28 19.87
C GLN A 40 3.04 26.95 19.69
N ALA A 41 2.97 26.39 18.49
CA ALA A 41 3.69 25.18 18.08
C ALA A 41 5.19 25.44 17.80
N ASN A 42 5.69 26.66 18.06
CA ASN A 42 7.08 27.05 17.78
C ASN A 42 7.52 26.73 16.33
N ILE A 43 6.63 26.96 15.36
CA ILE A 43 6.81 26.57 13.96
C ILE A 43 8.12 27.10 13.34
N LYS A 44 8.60 28.25 13.80
CA LYS A 44 9.84 28.88 13.30
C LYS A 44 11.10 28.06 13.55
N SER A 45 11.09 27.19 14.56
CA SER A 45 12.21 26.31 14.91
C SER A 45 12.01 24.88 14.40
N SER A 46 10.90 24.60 13.72
CA SER A 46 10.60 23.27 13.23
C SER A 46 11.40 22.96 11.97
N ASP A 47 11.98 21.77 11.91
CA ASP A 47 12.70 21.28 10.74
C ASP A 47 11.75 20.82 9.65
N LEU A 48 10.60 20.25 10.05
CA LEU A 48 9.64 19.63 9.16
C LEU A 48 8.20 19.95 9.57
N LEU A 49 7.37 20.32 8.60
CA LEU A 49 5.93 20.44 8.74
C LEU A 49 5.26 19.40 7.84
N ILE A 50 4.43 18.53 8.42
CA ILE A 50 3.62 17.54 7.70
C ILE A 50 2.16 17.90 7.86
N ALA A 51 1.50 18.31 6.78
CA ALA A 51 0.08 18.67 6.75
C ALA A 51 -0.73 17.53 6.12
N VAL A 52 -1.50 16.81 6.96
CA VAL A 52 -2.20 15.58 6.59
C VAL A 52 -3.66 15.55 7.05
N THR A 53 -4.28 16.74 7.15
CA THR A 53 -5.71 16.84 7.46
C THR A 53 -6.56 16.30 6.30
N GLU A 54 -7.87 16.16 6.50
CA GLU A 54 -8.80 15.73 5.44
C GLU A 54 -8.96 16.77 4.32
N SER A 55 -8.75 18.07 4.61
CA SER A 55 -8.84 19.16 3.62
C SER A 55 -7.49 19.43 2.98
N GLU A 56 -7.39 19.19 1.68
CA GLU A 56 -6.17 19.50 0.91
C GLU A 56 -5.88 21.00 0.89
N GLU A 57 -6.90 21.85 0.88
CA GLU A 57 -6.74 23.30 0.96
C GLU A 57 -6.10 23.70 2.29
N THR A 58 -6.55 23.12 3.40
CA THR A 58 -5.95 23.31 4.72
C THR A 58 -4.49 22.87 4.72
N ASN A 59 -4.18 21.72 4.10
CA ASN A 59 -2.83 21.19 4.02
C ASN A 59 -1.91 22.12 3.21
N MET A 60 -2.39 22.60 2.06
CA MET A 60 -1.64 23.53 1.21
C MET A 60 -1.37 24.86 1.94
N ILE A 61 -2.42 25.46 2.53
CA ILE A 61 -2.30 26.73 3.25
C ILE A 61 -1.36 26.60 4.46
N SER A 62 -1.46 25.51 5.22
CA SER A 62 -0.60 25.27 6.38
C SER A 62 0.87 25.17 5.98
N CYS A 63 1.17 24.44 4.90
CA CYS A 63 2.53 24.34 4.35
C CYS A 63 3.05 25.67 3.85
N THR A 64 2.22 26.45 3.13
CA THR A 64 2.59 27.79 2.63
C THR A 64 2.94 28.72 3.79
N ILE A 65 2.10 28.77 4.84
CA ILE A 65 2.36 29.61 6.02
C ILE A 65 3.62 29.09 6.73
N GLY A 66 3.75 27.79 6.96
CA GLY A 66 4.91 27.20 7.62
C GLY A 66 6.22 27.51 6.90
N LYS A 67 6.23 27.40 5.59
CA LYS A 67 7.41 27.73 4.76
C LYS A 67 7.77 29.19 4.87
N HIS A 68 6.78 30.08 4.83
CA HIS A 68 6.98 31.53 5.01
C HIS A 68 7.52 31.88 6.41
N LEU A 69 7.16 31.09 7.42
CA LEU A 69 7.64 31.26 8.79
C LEU A 69 9.02 30.66 9.04
N GLY A 70 9.62 29.96 8.06
CA GLY A 70 11.00 29.49 8.10
C GLY A 70 11.18 27.99 8.28
N VAL A 71 10.11 27.18 8.19
CA VAL A 71 10.22 25.71 8.18
C VAL A 71 11.10 25.25 7.02
N LYS A 72 12.07 24.39 7.30
CA LYS A 72 13.05 23.95 6.30
C LYS A 72 12.41 23.08 5.23
N LYS A 73 11.51 22.16 5.62
CA LYS A 73 10.84 21.22 4.71
C LYS A 73 9.36 21.12 5.03
N THR A 74 8.53 21.11 4.00
CA THR A 74 7.08 20.98 4.11
C THR A 74 6.57 19.83 3.27
N ILE A 75 5.62 19.08 3.80
CA ILE A 75 4.97 17.94 3.14
C ILE A 75 3.47 18.11 3.25
N ALA A 76 2.74 18.06 2.14
CA ALA A 76 1.30 18.16 2.12
C ALA A 76 0.64 16.89 1.56
N ARG A 77 -0.42 16.41 2.24
CA ARG A 77 -1.34 15.44 1.65
C ARG A 77 -2.26 16.17 0.68
N ILE A 78 -2.25 15.75 -0.58
CA ILE A 78 -3.11 16.29 -1.64
C ILE A 78 -3.74 15.09 -2.37
N SER A 79 -5.05 15.11 -2.54
CA SER A 79 -5.81 14.05 -3.23
C SER A 79 -6.17 14.41 -4.66
N ASN A 80 -6.10 15.71 -5.03
CA ASN A 80 -6.40 16.17 -6.40
C ASN A 80 -5.23 15.83 -7.34
N SER A 81 -5.49 14.92 -8.27
CA SER A 81 -4.50 14.47 -9.26
C SER A 81 -4.03 15.55 -10.23
N ASP A 82 -4.77 16.65 -10.40
CA ASP A 82 -4.38 17.73 -11.29
C ASP A 82 -3.09 18.41 -10.85
N PHE A 83 -2.88 18.57 -9.54
CA PHE A 83 -1.64 19.13 -9.00
C PHE A 83 -0.43 18.22 -9.23
N ILE A 84 -0.65 16.92 -9.41
CA ILE A 84 0.43 15.94 -9.60
C ILE A 84 0.80 15.79 -11.06
N HIS A 85 -0.20 15.79 -11.96
CA HIS A 85 0.02 15.55 -13.39
C HIS A 85 0.40 16.79 -14.19
N ARG A 86 0.16 17.98 -13.65
CA ARG A 86 0.46 19.26 -14.31
C ARG A 86 1.59 20.02 -13.62
N LYS A 87 2.65 19.34 -13.26
CA LYS A 87 3.85 19.97 -12.64
C LYS A 87 4.41 21.11 -13.48
N ASP A 88 4.28 21.02 -14.79
CA ASP A 88 4.74 22.07 -15.71
C ASP A 88 3.85 23.31 -15.69
N ALA A 89 2.60 23.20 -15.23
CA ALA A 89 1.65 24.33 -15.19
C ALA A 89 1.63 25.04 -13.83
N PHE A 90 1.91 24.30 -12.74
CA PHE A 90 1.91 24.84 -11.39
C PHE A 90 2.93 24.11 -10.52
N ASP A 91 3.99 24.81 -10.16
CA ASP A 91 5.02 24.29 -9.25
C ASP A 91 4.61 24.53 -7.79
N LEU A 92 4.26 23.47 -7.10
CA LEU A 92 3.87 23.50 -5.69
C LEU A 92 5.01 23.98 -4.78
N SER A 93 6.26 23.82 -5.19
CA SER A 93 7.41 24.32 -4.44
C SER A 93 7.45 25.84 -4.37
N SER A 94 6.94 26.51 -5.43
CA SER A 94 6.83 27.97 -5.49
C SER A 94 5.87 28.57 -4.46
N VAL A 95 4.92 27.78 -3.98
CA VAL A 95 3.97 28.16 -2.92
C VAL A 95 4.31 27.56 -1.57
N GLY A 96 5.51 27.00 -1.43
CA GLY A 96 6.04 26.52 -0.15
C GLY A 96 5.65 25.10 0.21
N ILE A 97 5.37 24.23 -0.79
CA ILE A 97 5.13 22.80 -0.60
C ILE A 97 6.27 22.05 -1.26
N ASP A 98 7.20 21.53 -0.46
CA ASP A 98 8.40 20.85 -0.97
C ASP A 98 8.08 19.44 -1.48
N GLU A 99 7.20 18.71 -0.79
CA GLU A 99 6.80 17.36 -1.17
C GLU A 99 5.28 17.17 -1.02
N VAL A 100 4.74 16.31 -1.88
CA VAL A 100 3.32 15.94 -1.86
C VAL A 100 3.18 14.45 -1.60
N ILE A 101 2.28 14.11 -0.67
CA ILE A 101 1.82 12.73 -0.47
C ILE A 101 0.45 12.59 -1.13
N PHE A 102 0.34 11.61 -2.02
CA PHE A 102 -0.91 11.22 -2.67
C PHE A 102 -1.24 9.78 -2.27
N PRO A 103 -2.01 9.58 -1.18
CA PRO A 103 -2.26 8.26 -0.61
C PRO A 103 -2.86 7.28 -1.60
N GLU A 104 -3.79 7.75 -2.44
CA GLU A 104 -4.48 6.93 -3.43
C GLU A 104 -3.50 6.35 -4.48
N ALA A 105 -2.52 7.13 -4.91
CA ALA A 105 -1.50 6.65 -5.85
C ALA A 105 -0.51 5.68 -5.19
N LEU A 106 -0.15 5.93 -3.92
CA LEU A 106 0.69 5.02 -3.15
C LEU A 106 0.00 3.67 -2.95
N ALA A 107 -1.27 3.68 -2.56
CA ALA A 107 -2.06 2.47 -2.40
C ALA A 107 -2.27 1.74 -3.74
N ALA A 108 -2.54 2.46 -4.83
CA ALA A 108 -2.65 1.86 -6.16
C ALA A 108 -1.33 1.18 -6.60
N LYS A 109 -0.18 1.79 -6.27
CA LYS A 109 1.14 1.19 -6.51
C LYS A 109 1.32 -0.08 -5.68
N GLU A 110 0.93 -0.07 -4.41
CA GLU A 110 1.02 -1.23 -3.52
C GLU A 110 0.07 -2.35 -3.97
N ILE A 111 -1.18 -2.04 -4.31
CA ILE A 111 -2.13 -3.02 -4.86
C ILE A 111 -1.55 -3.67 -6.12
N ARG A 112 -0.97 -2.88 -7.03
CA ARG A 112 -0.31 -3.42 -8.23
C ARG A 112 0.82 -4.40 -7.89
N LYS A 113 1.60 -4.10 -6.86
CA LYS A 113 2.66 -4.97 -6.34
C LYS A 113 2.08 -6.26 -5.80
N LEU A 114 1.07 -6.17 -4.92
CA LEU A 114 0.37 -7.33 -4.36
C LEU A 114 -0.27 -8.24 -5.42
N LEU A 115 -0.77 -7.66 -6.52
CA LEU A 115 -1.32 -8.44 -7.64
C LEU A 115 -0.22 -9.15 -8.44
N LYS A 116 0.95 -8.54 -8.61
CA LYS A 116 2.09 -9.14 -9.32
C LYS A 116 2.76 -10.24 -8.48
N GLU A 117 2.90 -10.01 -7.19
CA GLU A 117 3.70 -10.81 -6.27
C GLU A 117 2.80 -11.69 -5.38
N SER A 118 1.93 -12.50 -6.01
CA SER A 118 0.94 -13.31 -5.29
C SER A 118 1.55 -14.35 -4.34
N ALA A 119 2.83 -14.68 -4.50
CA ALA A 119 3.56 -15.64 -3.67
C ALA A 119 4.41 -15.00 -2.57
N ALA A 120 4.68 -13.68 -2.61
CA ALA A 120 5.46 -12.99 -1.60
C ALA A 120 4.65 -12.67 -0.33
N ILE A 121 5.33 -12.66 0.81
CA ILE A 121 4.80 -12.20 2.10
C ILE A 121 5.11 -10.72 2.29
N THR A 122 6.33 -10.31 1.91
CA THR A 122 6.86 -8.97 2.12
C THR A 122 7.81 -8.62 0.99
N THR A 123 7.78 -7.36 0.54
CA THR A 123 8.72 -6.86 -0.46
C THR A 123 9.08 -5.40 -0.17
N PHE A 124 10.37 -5.06 -0.29
CA PHE A 124 10.90 -3.70 -0.19
C PHE A 124 11.86 -3.42 -1.33
N ASP A 125 11.75 -2.26 -1.93
CA ASP A 125 12.65 -1.80 -2.98
C ASP A 125 13.90 -1.12 -2.39
N PHE A 126 15.08 -1.45 -2.90
CA PHE A 126 16.36 -0.79 -2.60
C PHE A 126 17.00 -0.21 -3.86
N GLU A 127 17.96 0.70 -3.67
CA GLU A 127 18.77 1.28 -4.74
C GLU A 127 17.96 1.76 -5.95
N GLY A 128 16.90 2.53 -5.69
CA GLY A 128 16.01 3.02 -6.75
C GLY A 128 15.23 1.92 -7.47
N GLY A 129 15.10 0.74 -6.84
CA GLY A 129 14.37 -0.40 -7.36
C GLY A 129 15.21 -1.35 -8.22
N LEU A 130 16.52 -1.31 -8.13
CA LEU A 130 17.43 -2.29 -8.76
C LEU A 130 17.43 -3.61 -7.97
N LEU A 131 17.35 -3.52 -6.65
CA LEU A 131 17.28 -4.66 -5.74
C LEU A 131 15.94 -4.65 -4.99
N GLU A 132 15.44 -5.84 -4.71
CA GLU A 132 14.26 -6.05 -3.86
C GLU A 132 14.59 -6.98 -2.69
N PHE A 133 14.15 -6.61 -1.50
CA PHE A 133 14.05 -7.52 -0.36
C PHE A 133 12.70 -8.23 -0.47
N ILE A 134 12.71 -9.55 -0.52
CA ILE A 134 11.52 -10.35 -0.73
C ILE A 134 11.43 -11.50 0.27
N GLY A 135 10.29 -11.60 0.95
CA GLY A 135 9.97 -12.71 1.85
C GLY A 135 9.01 -13.70 1.20
N ILE A 136 9.30 -14.97 1.27
CA ILE A 136 8.44 -16.05 0.80
C ILE A 136 8.17 -17.05 1.92
N PRO A 137 6.95 -17.62 2.01
CA PRO A 137 6.69 -18.73 2.92
C PRO A 137 7.25 -20.03 2.31
N ILE A 138 7.90 -20.84 3.12
CA ILE A 138 8.32 -22.19 2.73
C ILE A 138 7.16 -23.14 3.00
N GLY A 139 6.50 -23.57 1.94
CA GLY A 139 5.45 -24.59 2.01
C GLY A 139 6.02 -26.01 1.93
N LYS A 140 5.17 -27.03 2.16
CA LYS A 140 5.55 -28.43 1.99
C LYS A 140 6.01 -28.74 0.56
N ASP A 141 5.42 -28.05 -0.42
CA ASP A 141 5.72 -28.21 -1.85
C ASP A 141 6.85 -27.29 -2.33
N SER A 142 7.46 -26.50 -1.44
CA SER A 142 8.60 -25.66 -1.79
C SER A 142 9.81 -26.51 -2.18
N VAL A 143 10.51 -26.10 -3.23
CA VAL A 143 11.76 -26.75 -3.66
C VAL A 143 12.88 -26.58 -2.64
N LEU A 144 12.74 -25.66 -1.69
CA LEU A 144 13.68 -25.41 -0.60
C LEU A 144 13.41 -26.31 0.62
N ASN A 145 12.18 -26.82 0.80
CA ASN A 145 11.80 -27.57 1.98
C ASN A 145 12.68 -28.81 2.18
N GLY A 146 13.27 -28.93 3.37
CA GLY A 146 14.15 -30.03 3.76
C GLY A 146 15.56 -29.96 3.17
N LYS A 147 15.95 -28.88 2.49
CA LYS A 147 17.28 -28.71 1.89
C LYS A 147 18.09 -27.65 2.61
N SER A 148 19.41 -27.89 2.70
CA SER A 148 20.33 -26.87 3.18
C SER A 148 20.59 -25.78 2.12
N LEU A 149 21.04 -24.62 2.58
CA LEU A 149 21.41 -23.52 1.67
C LEU A 149 22.47 -23.96 0.65
N LYS A 150 23.44 -24.78 1.06
CA LYS A 150 24.47 -25.33 0.16
C LYS A 150 23.87 -26.22 -0.93
N GLU A 151 22.89 -27.05 -0.56
CA GLU A 151 22.20 -27.93 -1.51
C GLU A 151 21.32 -27.18 -2.50
N THR A 152 20.89 -25.96 -2.18
CA THR A 152 20.05 -25.13 -3.04
C THR A 152 20.84 -24.18 -3.95
N ASN A 153 22.17 -24.14 -3.84
CA ASN A 153 23.01 -23.22 -4.59
C ASN A 153 22.86 -23.37 -6.11
N TYR A 154 22.56 -24.57 -6.62
CA TYR A 154 22.31 -24.79 -8.05
C TYR A 154 21.05 -24.08 -8.58
N LEU A 155 20.15 -23.63 -7.71
CA LEU A 155 18.95 -22.89 -8.09
C LEU A 155 19.22 -21.42 -8.43
N ASN A 156 20.45 -20.97 -8.13
CA ASN A 156 20.89 -19.59 -8.34
C ASN A 156 22.25 -19.50 -9.08
N PRO A 157 22.34 -20.07 -10.29
CA PRO A 157 23.61 -20.11 -11.02
C PRO A 157 24.13 -18.72 -11.38
N ASP A 158 23.24 -17.74 -11.53
CA ASP A 158 23.57 -16.37 -11.92
C ASP A 158 23.83 -15.45 -10.72
N ASN A 159 23.70 -15.95 -9.50
CA ASN A 159 23.84 -15.21 -8.24
C ASN A 159 22.95 -13.94 -8.16
N ASN A 160 21.76 -13.96 -8.75
CA ASN A 160 20.86 -12.81 -8.81
C ASN A 160 19.87 -12.73 -7.64
N PHE A 161 20.02 -13.60 -6.64
CA PHE A 161 19.37 -13.45 -5.34
C PHE A 161 20.25 -14.06 -4.22
N THR A 162 20.06 -13.56 -2.99
CA THR A 162 20.79 -14.06 -1.81
C THR A 162 19.83 -14.19 -0.64
N PRO A 163 19.75 -15.36 0.02
CA PRO A 163 19.00 -15.51 1.26
C PRO A 163 19.70 -14.72 2.38
N VAL A 164 18.94 -13.93 3.14
CA VAL A 164 19.47 -13.05 4.19
C VAL A 164 18.91 -13.34 5.57
N ALA A 165 17.72 -13.95 5.66
CA ALA A 165 17.13 -14.34 6.93
C ALA A 165 16.14 -15.49 6.75
N ILE A 166 15.98 -16.31 7.78
CA ILE A 166 14.91 -17.29 7.93
C ILE A 166 14.22 -17.00 9.25
N LEU A 167 12.91 -16.80 9.21
CA LEU A 167 12.08 -16.67 10.39
C LEU A 167 11.35 -17.98 10.60
N ARG A 168 11.63 -18.65 11.72
CA ARG A 168 11.08 -19.95 12.10
C ARG A 168 10.09 -19.78 13.23
N ASP A 169 9.13 -20.69 13.37
CA ASP A 169 8.06 -20.68 14.37
C ASP A 169 7.21 -19.39 14.33
N VAL A 170 6.84 -18.96 13.13
CA VAL A 170 6.14 -17.69 12.88
C VAL A 170 4.80 -17.56 13.61
N GLU A 171 4.11 -18.68 13.85
CA GLU A 171 2.82 -18.72 14.54
C GLU A 171 2.95 -18.52 16.06
N ASP A 172 4.13 -18.75 16.63
CA ASP A 172 4.39 -18.58 18.05
C ASP A 172 5.33 -17.39 18.29
N VAL A 173 4.73 -16.24 18.63
CA VAL A 173 5.46 -14.98 18.86
C VAL A 173 6.54 -15.12 19.95
N VAL A 174 6.37 -16.05 20.90
CA VAL A 174 7.32 -16.29 22.01
C VAL A 174 8.52 -17.13 21.55
N LYS A 175 8.31 -18.05 20.61
CA LYS A 175 9.35 -18.98 20.09
C LYS A 175 9.95 -18.55 18.77
N ASN A 176 9.40 -17.51 18.18
CA ASN A 176 9.85 -16.95 16.92
C ASN A 176 11.38 -16.72 16.93
N LYS A 177 12.07 -17.34 15.96
CA LYS A 177 13.53 -17.31 15.87
C LYS A 177 13.97 -16.80 14.51
N THR A 178 14.73 -15.72 14.51
CA THR A 178 15.40 -15.23 13.30
C THR A 178 16.76 -15.91 13.16
N ILE A 179 16.98 -16.58 12.04
CA ILE A 179 18.21 -17.29 11.67
C ILE A 179 18.85 -16.51 10.51
N ILE A 180 20.12 -16.13 10.66
CA ILE A 180 20.94 -15.67 9.53
C ILE A 180 21.50 -16.92 8.85
N PRO A 181 21.04 -17.23 7.61
CA PRO A 181 21.30 -18.53 7.01
C PRO A 181 22.79 -18.74 6.69
N ARG A 182 23.29 -19.92 7.04
CA ARG A 182 24.61 -20.42 6.70
C ARG A 182 24.50 -21.63 5.76
N ALA A 183 25.59 -22.06 5.20
CA ALA A 183 25.62 -23.11 4.17
C ALA A 183 24.88 -24.41 4.57
N ASP A 184 24.98 -24.81 5.85
CA ASP A 184 24.41 -26.06 6.37
C ASP A 184 23.01 -25.86 7.01
N ASP A 185 22.49 -24.63 7.10
CA ASP A 185 21.15 -24.39 7.63
C ASP A 185 20.09 -24.89 6.65
N ILE A 186 19.11 -25.60 7.19
CA ILE A 186 18.04 -26.27 6.43
C ILE A 186 16.78 -25.40 6.46
N PHE A 187 16.15 -25.23 5.30
CA PHE A 187 14.82 -24.63 5.18
C PHE A 187 13.76 -25.65 5.56
N GLU A 188 12.84 -25.28 6.43
CA GLU A 188 11.75 -26.12 6.90
C GLU A 188 10.38 -25.60 6.45
N ALA A 189 9.43 -26.52 6.29
CA ALA A 189 8.04 -26.13 6.06
C ALA A 189 7.56 -25.26 7.25
N SER A 190 6.85 -24.17 6.95
CA SER A 190 6.43 -23.09 7.86
C SER A 190 7.47 -22.00 8.11
N ASP A 191 8.72 -22.13 7.65
CA ASP A 191 9.66 -21.03 7.66
C ASP A 191 9.17 -19.89 6.73
N HIS A 192 9.50 -18.67 7.10
CA HIS A 192 9.51 -17.53 6.17
C HIS A 192 10.95 -17.22 5.79
N ALA A 193 11.31 -17.42 4.54
CA ALA A 193 12.64 -17.14 4.04
C ALA A 193 12.69 -15.78 3.33
N TYR A 194 13.69 -14.99 3.66
CA TYR A 194 13.88 -13.63 3.14
C TYR A 194 15.13 -13.57 2.27
N PHE A 195 14.99 -12.90 1.14
CA PHE A 195 16.03 -12.77 0.12
C PHE A 195 16.24 -11.33 -0.27
N VAL A 196 17.45 -10.99 -0.68
CA VAL A 196 17.73 -9.83 -1.51
C VAL A 196 17.89 -10.34 -2.93
N ALA A 197 17.15 -9.78 -3.87
CA ALA A 197 17.13 -10.23 -5.26
C ALA A 197 17.20 -9.06 -6.24
N GLU A 198 17.85 -9.28 -7.38
CA GLU A 198 17.77 -8.37 -8.49
C GLU A 198 16.36 -8.31 -9.04
N ARG A 199 15.89 -7.09 -9.36
CA ARG A 199 14.54 -6.91 -9.90
C ARG A 199 14.34 -7.70 -11.19
N ASP A 200 15.33 -7.69 -12.05
CA ASP A 200 15.27 -8.37 -13.33
C ASP A 200 15.76 -9.83 -13.19
N GLY A 201 14.79 -10.73 -13.08
CA GLY A 201 15.02 -12.18 -13.07
C GLY A 201 15.28 -12.79 -11.69
N GLY A 202 15.83 -12.07 -10.72
CA GLY A 202 16.07 -12.58 -9.36
C GLY A 202 14.78 -12.76 -8.57
N VAL A 203 13.91 -11.74 -8.60
CA VAL A 203 12.60 -11.76 -7.91
C VAL A 203 11.73 -12.93 -8.39
N ASP A 204 11.60 -13.10 -9.69
CA ASP A 204 10.77 -14.18 -10.27
C ASP A 204 11.30 -15.57 -9.87
N LYS A 205 12.63 -15.74 -9.81
CA LYS A 205 13.25 -16.99 -9.32
C LYS A 205 12.92 -17.24 -7.85
N VAL A 206 13.06 -16.22 -6.98
CA VAL A 206 12.72 -16.36 -5.54
C VAL A 206 11.25 -16.73 -5.35
N LEU A 207 10.33 -16.08 -6.10
CA LEU A 207 8.90 -16.39 -6.03
C LEU A 207 8.63 -17.85 -6.42
N ALA A 208 9.30 -18.36 -7.44
CA ALA A 208 9.20 -19.75 -7.86
C ALA A 208 9.67 -20.76 -6.79
N LEU A 209 10.62 -20.37 -5.93
CA LEU A 209 11.11 -21.22 -4.85
C LEU A 209 10.07 -21.50 -3.76
N SER A 210 9.06 -20.61 -3.61
CA SER A 210 8.01 -20.78 -2.60
C SER A 210 7.17 -22.04 -2.76
N GLY A 211 7.17 -22.63 -3.97
CA GLY A 211 6.26 -23.73 -4.33
C GLY A 211 4.80 -23.31 -4.51
N LYS A 212 4.49 -22.04 -4.24
CA LYS A 212 3.15 -21.48 -4.53
C LYS A 212 3.01 -21.24 -6.02
N LYS A 213 1.88 -21.66 -6.58
CA LYS A 213 1.54 -21.32 -7.97
C LYS A 213 1.47 -19.79 -8.08
N GLN A 214 2.29 -19.21 -8.93
CA GLN A 214 2.05 -17.84 -9.39
C GLN A 214 0.79 -17.86 -10.25
N TYR A 215 -0.18 -17.05 -9.86
CA TYR A 215 -1.38 -16.88 -10.67
C TYR A 215 -1.14 -15.71 -11.63
N ASP A 216 -1.29 -15.99 -12.91
CA ASP A 216 -1.33 -14.92 -13.92
C ASP A 216 -2.68 -14.22 -13.80
N ILE A 217 -2.69 -13.13 -13.05
CA ILE A 217 -3.87 -12.31 -12.81
C ILE A 217 -4.11 -11.46 -14.05
N LYS A 218 -5.30 -11.58 -14.66
CA LYS A 218 -5.72 -10.83 -15.85
C LYS A 218 -7.04 -10.12 -15.65
N ASP A 219 -8.00 -10.78 -15.00
CA ASP A 219 -9.35 -10.31 -14.83
C ASP A 219 -9.59 -9.88 -13.38
N LEU A 220 -9.87 -8.58 -13.18
CA LEU A 220 -10.08 -7.98 -11.88
C LEU A 220 -11.51 -7.52 -11.69
N MET A 221 -12.05 -7.71 -10.51
CA MET A 221 -13.27 -7.05 -10.07
C MET A 221 -12.92 -6.08 -8.94
N ILE A 222 -13.33 -4.82 -9.07
CA ILE A 222 -13.09 -3.75 -8.09
C ILE A 222 -14.44 -3.28 -7.57
N TYR A 223 -14.63 -3.28 -6.25
CA TYR A 223 -15.80 -2.72 -5.59
C TYR A 223 -15.49 -1.36 -4.99
N GLY A 224 -16.27 -0.36 -5.35
CA GLY A 224 -16.20 1.03 -4.98
C GLY A 224 -15.82 1.96 -6.15
N GLY A 225 -16.39 3.17 -6.17
CA GLY A 225 -16.11 4.23 -7.15
C GLY A 225 -15.47 5.47 -6.51
N GLY A 226 -15.08 5.40 -5.23
CA GLY A 226 -14.40 6.47 -4.53
C GLY A 226 -13.00 6.78 -5.08
N PRO A 227 -12.30 7.80 -4.54
CA PRO A 227 -10.99 8.23 -5.05
C PRO A 227 -9.98 7.10 -5.12
N MET A 228 -9.92 6.24 -4.10
CA MET A 228 -9.00 5.09 -4.03
C MET A 228 -9.24 4.09 -5.16
N ALA A 229 -10.49 3.67 -5.34
CA ALA A 229 -10.87 2.73 -6.39
C ALA A 229 -10.66 3.32 -7.78
N PHE A 230 -11.02 4.58 -7.98
CA PHE A 230 -10.84 5.29 -9.25
C PHE A 230 -9.36 5.36 -9.67
N VAL A 231 -8.48 5.82 -8.76
CA VAL A 231 -7.04 5.91 -9.04
C VAL A 231 -6.46 4.54 -9.30
N THR A 232 -6.85 3.53 -8.50
CA THR A 232 -6.42 2.14 -8.68
C THR A 232 -6.85 1.59 -10.03
N ALA A 233 -8.13 1.73 -10.39
CA ALA A 233 -8.65 1.29 -11.68
C ALA A 233 -7.92 1.95 -12.85
N LYS A 234 -7.70 3.27 -12.80
CA LYS A 234 -6.97 4.04 -13.82
C LYS A 234 -5.53 3.55 -14.00
N HIS A 235 -4.84 3.22 -12.91
CA HIS A 235 -3.47 2.68 -12.97
C HIS A 235 -3.41 1.25 -13.51
N LEU A 236 -4.42 0.44 -13.21
CA LEU A 236 -4.44 -0.97 -13.57
C LEU A 236 -5.05 -1.26 -14.95
N ALA A 237 -5.90 -0.36 -15.47
CA ALA A 237 -6.64 -0.52 -16.73
C ALA A 237 -5.76 -0.78 -17.97
N LYS A 238 -4.48 -0.38 -17.93
CA LYS A 238 -3.54 -0.63 -19.05
C LYS A 238 -3.07 -2.10 -19.12
N LYS A 239 -3.15 -2.83 -18.00
CA LYS A 239 -2.59 -4.18 -17.88
C LYS A 239 -3.63 -5.25 -17.64
N TYR A 240 -4.73 -4.91 -16.97
CA TYR A 240 -5.75 -5.82 -16.50
C TYR A 240 -7.10 -5.50 -17.14
N LYS A 241 -7.93 -6.54 -17.34
CA LYS A 241 -9.35 -6.35 -17.64
C LYS A 241 -10.09 -6.11 -16.34
N ILE A 242 -10.79 -4.98 -16.25
CA ILE A 242 -11.40 -4.52 -15.01
C ILE A 242 -12.92 -4.43 -15.16
N LYS A 243 -13.63 -5.03 -14.19
CA LYS A 243 -15.02 -4.74 -13.87
C LYS A 243 -15.04 -3.92 -12.59
N LEU A 244 -15.56 -2.71 -12.63
CA LEU A 244 -15.71 -1.85 -11.46
C LEU A 244 -17.18 -1.75 -11.09
N ILE A 245 -17.48 -2.01 -9.82
CA ILE A 245 -18.84 -1.99 -9.24
C ILE A 245 -18.98 -0.77 -8.37
N GLU A 246 -20.01 0.04 -8.61
CA GLU A 246 -20.32 1.24 -7.85
C GLU A 246 -21.84 1.35 -7.64
N GLU A 247 -22.25 1.74 -6.44
CA GLU A 247 -23.66 1.85 -6.06
C GLU A 247 -24.32 3.11 -6.61
N ASP A 248 -23.57 4.23 -6.69
CA ASP A 248 -24.05 5.50 -7.26
C ASP A 248 -23.96 5.47 -8.79
N ARG A 249 -25.14 5.59 -9.43
CA ARG A 249 -25.25 5.59 -10.88
C ARG A 249 -24.56 6.78 -11.54
N ALA A 250 -24.66 7.97 -10.95
CA ALA A 250 -24.01 9.17 -11.51
C ALA A 250 -22.47 8.99 -11.47
N ARG A 251 -21.96 8.41 -10.37
CA ARG A 251 -20.56 8.10 -10.25
C ARG A 251 -20.10 7.02 -11.25
N CYS A 252 -20.94 6.02 -11.54
CA CYS A 252 -20.66 5.05 -12.59
C CYS A 252 -20.46 5.73 -13.96
N GLU A 253 -21.32 6.68 -14.31
CA GLU A 253 -21.26 7.41 -15.59
C GLU A 253 -19.97 8.25 -15.68
N GLU A 254 -19.58 8.94 -14.59
CA GLU A 254 -18.32 9.68 -14.50
C GLU A 254 -17.09 8.78 -14.69
N ILE A 255 -17.07 7.64 -14.00
CA ILE A 255 -15.96 6.69 -14.08
C ILE A 255 -15.85 6.10 -15.48
N ALA A 256 -16.96 5.70 -16.08
CA ALA A 256 -16.98 5.15 -17.43
C ALA A 256 -16.48 6.14 -18.49
N ALA A 257 -16.83 7.42 -18.34
CA ALA A 257 -16.32 8.48 -19.19
C ALA A 257 -14.81 8.73 -19.02
N ALA A 258 -14.31 8.65 -17.77
CA ALA A 258 -12.92 8.93 -17.44
C ALA A 258 -11.96 7.76 -17.73
N ILE A 259 -12.46 6.52 -17.70
CA ILE A 259 -11.66 5.29 -17.91
C ILE A 259 -12.36 4.37 -18.92
N PRO A 260 -12.32 4.69 -20.23
CA PRO A 260 -13.14 3.98 -21.23
C PRO A 260 -12.76 2.51 -21.44
N ASN A 261 -11.61 2.08 -20.93
CA ASN A 261 -11.11 0.70 -21.13
C ASN A 261 -11.54 -0.28 -20.01
N ILE A 262 -12.44 0.13 -19.12
CA ILE A 262 -12.98 -0.76 -18.07
C ILE A 262 -14.48 -0.90 -18.22
N MET A 263 -15.04 -1.98 -17.68
CA MET A 263 -16.49 -2.15 -17.56
C MET A 263 -16.93 -1.59 -16.22
N VAL A 264 -17.88 -0.66 -16.20
CA VAL A 264 -18.47 -0.12 -14.98
C VAL A 264 -19.88 -0.66 -14.80
N LEU A 265 -20.16 -1.21 -13.63
CA LEU A 265 -21.41 -1.88 -13.27
C LEU A 265 -22.06 -1.12 -12.10
N ASN A 266 -23.34 -0.78 -12.24
CA ASN A 266 -24.09 -0.17 -11.15
C ASN A 266 -24.70 -1.27 -10.27
N GLY A 267 -24.23 -1.38 -9.02
CA GLY A 267 -24.66 -2.41 -8.08
C GLY A 267 -23.88 -2.39 -6.79
N SER A 268 -24.18 -3.32 -5.88
CA SER A 268 -23.48 -3.46 -4.61
C SER A 268 -22.49 -4.62 -4.63
N GLY A 269 -21.27 -4.38 -4.17
CA GLY A 269 -20.24 -5.41 -3.98
C GLY A 269 -20.47 -6.30 -2.76
N THR A 270 -21.49 -6.04 -1.95
CA THR A 270 -21.92 -6.92 -0.87
C THR A 270 -23.07 -7.84 -1.30
N ASP A 271 -23.66 -7.63 -2.46
CA ASP A 271 -24.69 -8.50 -3.03
C ASP A 271 -24.04 -9.65 -3.82
N LEU A 272 -23.94 -10.81 -3.18
CA LEU A 272 -23.31 -11.99 -3.78
C LEU A 272 -24.04 -12.50 -5.02
N GLU A 273 -25.39 -12.41 -5.06
CA GLU A 273 -26.14 -12.81 -6.26
C GLU A 273 -25.81 -11.93 -7.46
N PHE A 274 -25.71 -10.62 -7.23
CA PHE A 274 -25.27 -9.67 -8.26
C PHE A 274 -23.85 -9.99 -8.72
N LEU A 275 -22.92 -10.19 -7.80
CA LEU A 275 -21.53 -10.51 -8.12
C LEU A 275 -21.41 -11.81 -8.95
N MET A 276 -22.19 -12.84 -8.59
CA MET A 276 -22.20 -14.12 -9.33
C MET A 276 -22.78 -13.96 -10.73
N LYS A 277 -23.85 -13.17 -10.91
CA LYS A 277 -24.40 -12.83 -12.24
C LYS A 277 -23.37 -12.09 -13.11
N GLU A 278 -22.49 -11.29 -12.48
CA GLU A 278 -21.41 -10.59 -13.14
C GLU A 278 -20.13 -11.44 -13.30
N ASN A 279 -20.25 -12.75 -13.09
CA ASN A 279 -19.19 -13.73 -13.26
C ASN A 279 -18.01 -13.55 -12.28
N LEU A 280 -18.29 -13.30 -11.01
CA LEU A 280 -17.28 -13.19 -9.96
C LEU A 280 -16.36 -14.43 -9.93
N GLU A 281 -16.89 -15.62 -10.09
CA GLU A 281 -16.15 -16.89 -10.04
C GLU A 281 -15.05 -17.03 -11.12
N TYR A 282 -15.15 -16.26 -12.21
CA TYR A 282 -14.16 -16.26 -13.28
C TYR A 282 -13.14 -15.13 -13.14
N MET A 283 -13.23 -14.32 -12.11
CA MET A 283 -12.25 -13.28 -11.84
C MET A 283 -11.02 -13.86 -11.16
N ASP A 284 -9.85 -13.35 -11.51
CA ASP A 284 -8.58 -13.75 -10.87
C ASP A 284 -8.37 -13.05 -9.54
N ALA A 285 -8.86 -11.82 -9.41
CA ALA A 285 -8.78 -11.08 -8.14
C ALA A 285 -10.01 -10.19 -7.91
N PHE A 286 -10.31 -9.99 -6.61
CA PHE A 286 -11.33 -9.07 -6.11
C PHE A 286 -10.71 -8.02 -5.20
N LEU A 287 -10.96 -6.75 -5.48
CA LEU A 287 -10.46 -5.60 -4.71
C LEU A 287 -11.64 -4.84 -4.13
N SER A 288 -11.75 -4.77 -2.81
CA SER A 288 -12.79 -4.01 -2.12
C SER A 288 -12.19 -2.70 -1.59
N LEU A 289 -12.52 -1.56 -2.23
CA LEU A 289 -11.87 -0.28 -2.08
C LEU A 289 -12.88 0.86 -1.82
N THR A 290 -13.96 0.59 -1.09
CA THR A 290 -14.92 1.62 -0.68
C THR A 290 -14.37 2.45 0.49
N GLY A 291 -15.07 3.52 0.86
CA GLY A 291 -14.76 4.31 2.07
C GLY A 291 -15.17 3.64 3.38
N GLU A 292 -15.80 2.46 3.35
CA GLU A 292 -16.37 1.81 4.52
C GLU A 292 -15.65 0.47 4.81
N THR A 293 -14.87 0.43 5.89
CA THR A 293 -14.05 -0.74 6.29
C THR A 293 -14.90 -2.01 6.39
N GLU A 294 -16.07 -1.94 7.03
CA GLU A 294 -16.96 -3.09 7.24
C GLU A 294 -17.47 -3.65 5.91
N LYS A 295 -17.91 -2.80 5.00
CA LYS A 295 -18.33 -3.24 3.65
C LYS A 295 -17.17 -3.88 2.91
N ASN A 296 -15.97 -3.32 3.02
CA ASN A 296 -14.79 -3.87 2.37
C ASN A 296 -14.46 -5.28 2.87
N ILE A 297 -14.50 -5.49 4.19
CA ILE A 297 -14.24 -6.79 4.80
C ILE A 297 -15.31 -7.81 4.39
N LEU A 298 -16.60 -7.45 4.49
CA LEU A 298 -17.71 -8.35 4.15
C LEU A 298 -17.68 -8.78 2.68
N ALA A 299 -17.50 -7.83 1.76
CA ALA A 299 -17.40 -8.12 0.33
C ALA A 299 -16.17 -9.00 0.01
N ALA A 300 -15.05 -8.71 0.65
CA ALA A 300 -13.81 -9.48 0.49
C ALA A 300 -13.96 -10.93 0.98
N LEU A 301 -14.62 -11.15 2.13
CA LEU A 301 -14.87 -12.48 2.65
C LEU A 301 -15.81 -13.26 1.74
N ALA A 302 -16.92 -12.64 1.30
CA ALA A 302 -17.85 -13.26 0.37
C ALA A 302 -17.14 -13.66 -0.95
N ALA A 303 -16.32 -12.78 -1.52
CA ALA A 303 -15.55 -13.08 -2.70
C ALA A 303 -14.54 -14.23 -2.48
N LYS A 304 -13.91 -14.28 -1.31
CA LYS A 304 -12.95 -15.34 -0.98
C LYS A 304 -13.59 -16.73 -0.93
N GLU A 305 -14.81 -16.84 -0.43
CA GLU A 305 -15.57 -18.09 -0.36
C GLU A 305 -15.89 -18.67 -1.75
N THR A 306 -15.95 -17.84 -2.80
CA THR A 306 -16.15 -18.32 -4.18
C THR A 306 -14.90 -18.93 -4.81
N GLY A 307 -13.76 -18.93 -4.10
CA GLY A 307 -12.50 -19.52 -4.59
C GLY A 307 -11.61 -18.59 -5.40
N ILE A 308 -11.89 -17.28 -5.39
CA ILE A 308 -11.02 -16.28 -6.04
C ILE A 308 -9.59 -16.36 -5.51
N LYS A 309 -8.61 -16.34 -6.41
CA LYS A 309 -7.20 -16.56 -6.12
C LYS A 309 -6.59 -15.47 -5.24
N LYS A 310 -6.99 -14.22 -5.45
CA LYS A 310 -6.47 -13.05 -4.72
C LYS A 310 -7.59 -12.12 -4.32
N VAL A 311 -7.66 -11.80 -3.02
CA VAL A 311 -8.63 -10.83 -2.48
C VAL A 311 -7.87 -9.77 -1.69
N ILE A 312 -8.21 -8.51 -1.91
CA ILE A 312 -7.62 -7.35 -1.23
C ILE A 312 -8.77 -6.47 -0.72
N ALA A 313 -8.71 -6.11 0.56
CA ALA A 313 -9.65 -5.18 1.18
C ALA A 313 -8.91 -3.95 1.72
N LEU A 314 -9.47 -2.76 1.48
CA LEU A 314 -9.03 -1.54 2.12
C LEU A 314 -9.59 -1.48 3.54
N VAL A 315 -8.70 -1.29 4.51
CA VAL A 315 -9.03 -1.13 5.93
C VAL A 315 -8.41 0.18 6.39
N GLY A 316 -9.20 1.05 7.01
CA GLY A 316 -8.78 2.35 7.55
C GLY A 316 -8.76 2.37 9.06
#